data_59ed95772e0979dce7b4967750a085fc
#
_entry.id   59ed95772e0979dce7b4967750a085fc
#
_cell.length_a   1.000
_cell.length_b   1.000
_cell.length_c   1.000
_cell.angle_alpha   90.00
_cell.angle_beta   90.00
_cell.angle_gamma   90.00
#
_symmetry.space_group_name_H-M   'P 1'
#
loop_
_entity.id
_entity.type
_entity.pdbx_description
1 polymer ?
#
loop_
_entity_poly.entity_id
_entity_poly.type
_entity_poly.pdbx_seq_one_letter_code
_entity_poly.pdbx_strand_id
1 'polypeptide(L)'
;MNTPKLLPSLMCVDFSRMAQTLEVFEQCGIDALHVDIMDGEFVPNYALGTDFCRQLRKLTPIPLDIHLMISRPDTKLSCFAIKPGEYVSVHWESTPHIHRTIGAIAALGGKPMLAINPATPYDVIRYLLPDLAGVLVMTVDPGFAGQQLVPAMLQKLRDLRAFLDENGYPDLEIEVDGNVSFENAEKMRQAGATMFVGGSSSVFWKGASLSENIQRMYAVIGKRNIAVLQAVK
;
A
#
# COMPACT_ATOMS: atom_id res chain seq x y z
N MET A 1 15.18 3.28 -11.24
CA MET A 1 14.43 2.51 -10.21
C MET A 1 14.01 3.47 -9.10
N ASN A 2 12.75 3.43 -8.73
CA ASN A 2 12.20 4.27 -7.65
C ASN A 2 12.85 3.96 -6.30
N THR A 3 12.96 4.96 -5.43
CA THR A 3 13.36 4.73 -4.03
C THR A 3 12.26 3.91 -3.33
N PRO A 4 12.61 2.78 -2.69
CA PRO A 4 11.62 1.95 -2.00
C PRO A 4 10.86 2.73 -0.92
N LYS A 5 9.55 2.48 -0.79
CA LYS A 5 8.65 3.12 0.18
C LYS A 5 8.14 2.11 1.19
N LEU A 6 8.03 2.52 2.44
CA LEU A 6 7.43 1.74 3.52
C LEU A 6 6.12 2.40 3.96
N LEU A 7 5.05 1.59 3.97
CA LEU A 7 3.69 2.03 4.27
C LEU A 7 3.10 1.15 5.40
N PRO A 8 3.18 1.59 6.67
CA PRO A 8 2.59 0.84 7.78
C PRO A 8 1.07 0.71 7.64
N SER A 9 0.53 -0.54 7.73
CA SER A 9 -0.91 -0.77 7.74
C SER A 9 -1.53 -0.38 9.08
N LEU A 10 -2.43 0.59 9.06
CA LEU A 10 -3.10 1.08 10.26
C LEU A 10 -4.13 0.10 10.85
N MET A 11 -4.47 -0.96 10.15
CA MET A 11 -5.21 -2.10 10.73
C MET A 11 -4.45 -2.79 11.87
N CYS A 12 -3.11 -2.67 11.91
CA CYS A 12 -2.26 -3.32 12.90
C CYS A 12 -1.94 -2.45 14.12
N VAL A 13 -2.40 -1.19 14.13
CA VAL A 13 -2.11 -0.22 15.20
C VAL A 13 -3.02 -0.45 16.40
N ASP A 14 -2.46 -0.36 17.61
CA ASP A 14 -3.25 -0.16 18.82
C ASP A 14 -3.80 1.27 18.84
N PHE A 15 -5.10 1.44 18.63
CA PHE A 15 -5.76 2.75 18.55
C PHE A 15 -5.62 3.57 19.85
N SER A 16 -5.45 2.91 21.01
CA SER A 16 -5.21 3.62 22.27
C SER A 16 -3.85 4.36 22.28
N ARG A 17 -2.93 3.99 21.39
CA ARG A 17 -1.58 4.54 21.26
C ARG A 17 -1.34 5.22 19.92
N MET A 18 -2.41 5.57 19.20
CA MET A 18 -2.32 6.11 17.82
C MET A 18 -1.37 7.32 17.73
N ALA A 19 -1.55 8.33 18.59
CA ALA A 19 -0.72 9.54 18.54
C ALA A 19 0.79 9.23 18.71
N GLN A 20 1.13 8.38 19.68
CA GLN A 20 2.52 7.96 19.92
C GLN A 20 3.09 7.17 18.72
N THR A 21 2.27 6.34 18.10
CA THR A 21 2.66 5.57 16.92
C THR A 21 2.96 6.50 15.74
N LEU A 22 2.12 7.50 15.51
CA LEU A 22 2.31 8.49 14.45
C LEU A 22 3.58 9.33 14.66
N GLU A 23 3.89 9.73 15.90
CA GLU A 23 5.15 10.42 16.23
C GLU A 23 6.38 9.57 15.84
N VAL A 24 6.36 8.27 16.13
CA VAL A 24 7.44 7.35 15.71
C VAL A 24 7.53 7.26 14.19
N PHE A 25 6.40 7.20 13.48
CA PHE A 25 6.38 7.17 12.02
C PHE A 25 6.96 8.43 11.39
N GLU A 26 6.63 9.61 11.93
CA GLU A 26 7.20 10.89 11.50
C GLU A 26 8.71 10.94 11.74
N GLN A 27 9.16 10.56 12.93
CA GLN A 27 10.59 10.51 13.28
C GLN A 27 11.38 9.53 12.41
N CYS A 28 10.77 8.41 12.00
CA CYS A 28 11.38 7.42 11.14
C CYS A 28 11.30 7.77 9.65
N GLY A 29 10.53 8.79 9.25
CA GLY A 29 10.38 9.20 7.86
C GLY A 29 9.58 8.20 7.03
N ILE A 30 8.43 7.75 7.55
CA ILE A 30 7.48 6.90 6.83
C ILE A 30 6.93 7.65 5.61
N ASP A 31 6.78 6.93 4.48
CA ASP A 31 6.42 7.54 3.19
C ASP A 31 4.92 7.83 3.04
N ALA A 32 4.08 6.91 3.50
CA ALA A 32 2.63 7.04 3.54
C ALA A 32 2.03 6.08 4.58
N LEU A 33 0.79 6.30 4.98
CA LEU A 33 0.05 5.44 5.92
C LEU A 33 -0.96 4.61 5.15
N HIS A 34 -0.81 3.30 5.17
CA HIS A 34 -1.73 2.38 4.51
C HIS A 34 -3.01 2.21 5.32
N VAL A 35 -4.15 2.51 4.70
CA VAL A 35 -5.48 2.54 5.33
C VAL A 35 -6.40 1.57 4.61
N ASP A 36 -6.57 0.40 5.20
CA ASP A 36 -7.45 -0.66 4.69
C ASP A 36 -8.92 -0.33 4.97
N ILE A 37 -9.70 -0.08 3.93
CA ILE A 37 -11.15 0.19 4.01
C ILE A 37 -11.92 -1.03 3.52
N MET A 38 -12.78 -1.58 4.38
CA MET A 38 -13.58 -2.77 4.06
C MET A 38 -15.05 -2.53 4.39
N ASP A 39 -15.94 -2.99 3.51
CA ASP A 39 -17.39 -2.73 3.61
C ASP A 39 -18.24 -3.98 3.93
N GLY A 40 -17.64 -5.13 4.15
CA GLY A 40 -18.33 -6.39 4.42
C GLY A 40 -18.99 -7.02 3.18
N GLU A 41 -18.89 -6.39 2.01
CA GLU A 41 -19.46 -6.88 0.75
C GLU A 41 -18.36 -7.37 -0.20
N PHE A 42 -17.35 -6.56 -0.47
CA PHE A 42 -16.22 -6.97 -1.31
C PHE A 42 -15.36 -8.02 -0.60
N VAL A 43 -15.14 -7.85 0.69
CA VAL A 43 -14.49 -8.83 1.57
C VAL A 43 -15.36 -9.06 2.80
N PRO A 44 -15.40 -10.28 3.41
CA PRO A 44 -16.28 -10.59 4.53
C PRO A 44 -15.74 -10.05 5.86
N ASN A 45 -15.36 -8.78 5.89
CA ASN A 45 -14.85 -8.06 7.05
C ASN A 45 -15.17 -6.57 6.95
N TYR A 46 -15.16 -5.87 8.08
CA TYR A 46 -15.30 -4.41 8.17
C TYR A 46 -14.03 -3.84 8.79
N ALA A 47 -13.44 -2.83 8.17
CA ALA A 47 -12.29 -2.15 8.71
C ALA A 47 -12.26 -0.68 8.32
N LEU A 48 -11.82 0.15 9.25
CA LEU A 48 -11.60 1.58 9.11
C LEU A 48 -12.74 2.29 8.33
N GLY A 49 -12.56 3.53 7.93
CA GLY A 49 -13.62 4.23 7.19
C GLY A 49 -13.29 5.70 6.94
N THR A 50 -14.26 6.41 6.35
CA THR A 50 -14.10 7.80 5.92
C THR A 50 -13.79 8.76 7.07
N ASP A 51 -14.42 8.56 8.23
CA ASP A 51 -14.16 9.39 9.42
C ASP A 51 -12.78 9.12 10.00
N PHE A 52 -12.30 7.89 9.95
CA PHE A 52 -10.94 7.54 10.33
C PHE A 52 -9.93 8.31 9.48
N CYS A 53 -10.04 8.28 8.15
CA CYS A 53 -9.17 9.05 7.25
C CYS A 53 -9.21 10.54 7.56
N ARG A 54 -10.41 11.10 7.84
CA ARG A 54 -10.59 12.52 8.16
C ARG A 54 -9.90 12.90 9.47
N GLN A 55 -10.00 12.07 10.51
CA GLN A 55 -9.35 12.33 11.79
C GLN A 55 -7.83 12.13 11.70
N LEU A 56 -7.37 11.10 10.99
CA LEU A 56 -5.96 10.81 10.80
C LEU A 56 -5.20 11.99 10.19
N ARG A 57 -5.76 12.64 9.17
CA ARG A 57 -5.19 13.84 8.53
C ARG A 57 -5.06 15.06 9.46
N LYS A 58 -5.71 15.05 10.63
CA LYS A 58 -5.53 16.09 11.66
C LYS A 58 -4.41 15.76 12.62
N LEU A 59 -4.03 14.50 12.70
CA LEU A 59 -3.04 14.00 13.65
C LEU A 59 -1.62 13.98 13.09
N THR A 60 -1.47 13.88 11.74
CA THR A 60 -0.17 13.76 11.11
C THR A 60 -0.16 14.35 9.69
N PRO A 61 0.96 14.92 9.23
CA PRO A 61 1.15 15.36 7.85
C PRO A 61 1.50 14.21 6.89
N ILE A 62 1.74 12.99 7.37
CA ILE A 62 2.09 11.85 6.51
C ILE A 62 0.91 11.58 5.56
N PRO A 63 1.13 11.50 4.23
CA PRO A 63 0.06 11.26 3.28
C PRO A 63 -0.56 9.88 3.47
N LEU A 64 -1.83 9.74 3.09
CA LEU A 64 -2.51 8.46 3.13
C LEU A 64 -2.29 7.67 1.84
N ASP A 65 -2.27 6.38 1.99
CA ASP A 65 -2.41 5.37 0.96
C ASP A 65 -3.69 4.59 1.27
N ILE A 66 -4.76 4.90 0.54
CA ILE A 66 -6.13 4.44 0.84
C ILE A 66 -6.42 3.22 -0.01
N HIS A 67 -6.51 2.06 0.62
CA HIS A 67 -6.81 0.79 -0.03
C HIS A 67 -8.29 0.46 0.10
N LEU A 68 -9.03 0.56 -1.01
CA LEU A 68 -10.48 0.38 -1.05
C LEU A 68 -10.86 -1.06 -1.39
N MET A 69 -10.95 -1.92 -0.39
CA MET A 69 -11.55 -3.25 -0.46
C MET A 69 -13.07 -3.16 -0.28
N ILE A 70 -13.73 -2.41 -1.18
CA ILE A 70 -15.16 -2.13 -1.13
C ILE A 70 -15.83 -2.39 -2.47
N SER A 71 -17.06 -2.82 -2.45
CA SER A 71 -17.89 -2.99 -3.64
C SER A 71 -18.30 -1.63 -4.22
N ARG A 72 -18.23 -1.49 -5.55
CA ARG A 72 -18.61 -0.29 -6.29
C ARG A 72 -17.98 1.01 -5.77
N PRO A 73 -16.63 1.08 -5.71
CA PRO A 73 -15.92 2.28 -5.26
C PRO A 73 -16.26 3.52 -6.09
N ASP A 74 -16.62 3.35 -7.36
CA ASP A 74 -17.03 4.41 -8.29
C ASP A 74 -18.15 5.31 -7.74
N THR A 75 -19.02 4.77 -6.88
CA THR A 75 -20.13 5.52 -6.26
C THR A 75 -19.75 6.11 -4.89
N LYS A 76 -18.60 5.81 -4.33
CA LYS A 76 -18.22 6.09 -2.93
C LYS A 76 -16.99 7.00 -2.78
N LEU A 77 -16.25 7.29 -3.85
CA LEU A 77 -14.96 8.04 -3.81
C LEU A 77 -15.10 9.40 -3.13
N SER A 78 -16.19 10.13 -3.37
CA SER A 78 -16.40 11.46 -2.79
C SER A 78 -16.49 11.47 -1.26
N CYS A 79 -16.81 10.33 -0.64
CA CYS A 79 -16.89 10.20 0.82
C CYS A 79 -15.52 10.27 1.51
N PHE A 80 -14.43 9.98 0.79
CA PHE A 80 -13.08 9.86 1.37
C PHE A 80 -12.32 11.18 1.45
N ALA A 81 -12.83 12.25 0.81
CA ALA A 81 -12.19 13.58 0.77
C ALA A 81 -10.70 13.50 0.42
N ILE A 82 -10.39 12.73 -0.64
CA ILE A 82 -9.03 12.47 -1.14
C ILE A 82 -8.25 13.78 -1.28
N LYS A 83 -6.99 13.76 -0.87
CA LYS A 83 -6.10 14.92 -0.93
C LYS A 83 -5.06 14.75 -2.03
N PRO A 84 -4.56 15.87 -2.61
CA PRO A 84 -3.48 15.81 -3.57
C PRO A 84 -2.26 15.06 -3.03
N GLY A 85 -1.77 14.11 -3.81
CA GLY A 85 -0.59 13.30 -3.48
C GLY A 85 -0.88 12.01 -2.70
N GLU A 86 -2.10 11.80 -2.19
CA GLU A 86 -2.50 10.54 -1.58
C GLU A 86 -2.66 9.45 -2.65
N TYR A 87 -2.21 8.23 -2.35
CA TYR A 87 -2.48 7.06 -3.17
C TYR A 87 -3.88 6.54 -2.88
N VAL A 88 -4.57 6.06 -3.90
CA VAL A 88 -5.90 5.43 -3.75
C VAL A 88 -5.97 4.19 -4.61
N SER A 89 -6.01 3.04 -3.97
CA SER A 89 -6.09 1.72 -4.60
C SER A 89 -7.53 1.25 -4.68
N VAL A 90 -7.97 0.87 -5.87
CA VAL A 90 -9.26 0.22 -6.12
C VAL A 90 -9.03 -1.12 -6.80
N HIS A 91 -9.76 -2.14 -6.38
CA HIS A 91 -9.63 -3.48 -6.95
C HIS A 91 -10.22 -3.57 -8.35
N TRP A 92 -9.50 -4.27 -9.25
CA TRP A 92 -10.01 -4.63 -10.57
C TRP A 92 -11.38 -5.30 -10.48
N GLU A 93 -11.56 -6.15 -9.50
CA GLU A 93 -12.74 -6.98 -9.29
C GLU A 93 -13.92 -6.22 -8.65
N SER A 94 -13.72 -4.99 -8.19
CA SER A 94 -14.69 -4.25 -7.37
C SER A 94 -15.75 -3.49 -8.17
N THR A 95 -15.50 -3.24 -9.46
CA THR A 95 -16.43 -2.50 -10.34
C THR A 95 -16.21 -2.86 -11.81
N PRO A 96 -17.28 -2.94 -12.64
CA PRO A 96 -17.14 -3.07 -14.09
C PRO A 96 -16.67 -1.76 -14.77
N HIS A 97 -16.60 -0.65 -14.04
CA HIS A 97 -16.28 0.68 -14.56
C HIS A 97 -14.89 1.17 -14.12
N ILE A 98 -13.92 0.26 -14.06
CA ILE A 98 -12.60 0.53 -13.48
C ILE A 98 -11.88 1.74 -14.12
N HIS A 99 -11.87 1.87 -15.44
CA HIS A 99 -11.25 3.01 -16.13
C HIS A 99 -11.85 4.36 -15.67
N ARG A 100 -13.18 4.44 -15.57
CA ARG A 100 -13.86 5.64 -15.04
C ARG A 100 -13.49 5.92 -13.59
N THR A 101 -13.36 4.87 -12.78
CA THR A 101 -13.00 4.98 -11.36
C THR A 101 -11.58 5.53 -11.20
N ILE A 102 -10.63 5.03 -11.99
CA ILE A 102 -9.24 5.53 -12.03
C ILE A 102 -9.22 7.03 -12.40
N GLY A 103 -9.93 7.42 -13.47
CA GLY A 103 -10.04 8.83 -13.87
C GLY A 103 -10.69 9.71 -12.81
N ALA A 104 -11.69 9.20 -12.06
CA ALA A 104 -12.32 9.93 -10.97
C ALA A 104 -11.37 10.15 -9.78
N ILE A 105 -10.50 9.19 -9.43
CA ILE A 105 -9.47 9.35 -8.41
C ILE A 105 -8.50 10.47 -8.82
N ALA A 106 -8.02 10.46 -10.08
CA ALA A 106 -7.13 11.48 -10.61
C ALA A 106 -7.79 12.88 -10.58
N ALA A 107 -9.06 12.97 -10.96
CA ALA A 107 -9.83 14.23 -10.94
C ALA A 107 -10.01 14.80 -9.52
N LEU A 108 -9.97 13.96 -8.48
CA LEU A 108 -9.97 14.37 -7.07
C LEU A 108 -8.57 14.77 -6.57
N GLY A 109 -7.53 14.65 -7.40
CA GLY A 109 -6.14 14.97 -7.06
C GLY A 109 -5.35 13.80 -6.45
N GLY A 110 -5.95 12.63 -6.32
CA GLY A 110 -5.29 11.42 -5.85
C GLY A 110 -4.37 10.80 -6.90
N LYS A 111 -3.50 9.91 -6.46
CA LYS A 111 -2.66 9.05 -7.30
C LYS A 111 -3.35 7.70 -7.49
N PRO A 112 -3.93 7.41 -8.65
CA PRO A 112 -4.68 6.19 -8.87
C PRO A 112 -3.78 4.95 -8.81
N MET A 113 -4.17 3.96 -8.03
CA MET A 113 -3.55 2.64 -7.98
C MET A 113 -4.59 1.58 -8.36
N LEU A 114 -4.17 0.57 -9.12
CA LEU A 114 -5.03 -0.59 -9.37
C LEU A 114 -4.59 -1.76 -8.50
N ALA A 115 -5.50 -2.24 -7.64
CA ALA A 115 -5.28 -3.45 -6.86
C ALA A 115 -5.75 -4.68 -7.65
N ILE A 116 -4.96 -5.76 -7.57
CA ILE A 116 -5.28 -7.06 -8.19
C ILE A 116 -5.12 -8.19 -7.18
N ASN A 117 -6.13 -9.05 -7.10
CA ASN A 117 -6.14 -10.23 -6.23
C ASN A 117 -5.17 -11.33 -6.72
N PRO A 118 -4.84 -12.33 -5.89
CA PRO A 118 -3.90 -13.40 -6.28
C PRO A 118 -4.29 -14.13 -7.58
N ALA A 119 -5.57 -14.36 -7.83
CA ALA A 119 -6.04 -15.05 -9.02
C ALA A 119 -6.16 -14.17 -10.27
N THR A 120 -6.13 -12.84 -10.13
CA THR A 120 -6.32 -11.90 -11.25
C THR A 120 -5.04 -11.79 -12.07
N PRO A 121 -5.07 -11.99 -13.41
CA PRO A 121 -3.91 -11.82 -14.27
C PRO A 121 -3.34 -10.39 -14.18
N TYR A 122 -2.01 -10.24 -14.21
CA TYR A 122 -1.39 -8.91 -14.10
C TYR A 122 -1.62 -8.04 -15.34
N ASP A 123 -1.82 -8.62 -16.52
CA ASP A 123 -1.96 -7.90 -17.78
C ASP A 123 -3.34 -7.24 -17.99
N VAL A 124 -4.30 -7.43 -17.07
CA VAL A 124 -5.57 -6.67 -17.05
C VAL A 124 -5.34 -5.16 -17.00
N ILE A 125 -4.17 -4.71 -16.51
CA ILE A 125 -3.79 -3.31 -16.42
C ILE A 125 -3.39 -2.67 -17.76
N ARG A 126 -3.16 -3.45 -18.81
CA ARG A 126 -2.54 -3.04 -20.08
C ARG A 126 -3.10 -1.71 -20.63
N TYR A 127 -4.41 -1.59 -20.65
CA TYR A 127 -5.08 -0.41 -21.20
C TYR A 127 -5.29 0.74 -20.19
N LEU A 128 -4.83 0.54 -18.95
CA LEU A 128 -4.91 1.53 -17.87
C LEU A 128 -3.55 2.16 -17.55
N LEU A 129 -2.46 1.62 -18.07
CA LEU A 129 -1.08 2.04 -17.76
C LEU A 129 -0.86 3.56 -17.81
N PRO A 130 -1.38 4.31 -18.81
CA PRO A 130 -1.18 5.76 -18.87
C PRO A 130 -1.82 6.55 -17.70
N ASP A 131 -2.83 5.95 -17.06
CA ASP A 131 -3.66 6.61 -16.04
C ASP A 131 -3.30 6.19 -14.61
N LEU A 132 -2.35 5.23 -14.45
CA LEU A 132 -1.98 4.68 -13.16
C LEU A 132 -0.72 5.34 -12.57
N ALA A 133 -0.73 5.55 -11.26
CA ALA A 133 0.47 5.84 -10.47
C ALA A 133 1.19 4.56 -10.04
N GLY A 134 0.49 3.42 -10.00
CA GLY A 134 1.06 2.12 -9.66
C GLY A 134 0.03 0.99 -9.63
N VAL A 135 0.51 -0.20 -9.30
CA VAL A 135 -0.28 -1.41 -9.14
C VAL A 135 -0.06 -1.99 -7.76
N LEU A 136 -1.13 -2.21 -7.01
CA LEU A 136 -1.09 -2.93 -5.75
C LEU A 136 -1.34 -4.42 -6.03
N VAL A 137 -0.36 -5.25 -5.73
CA VAL A 137 -0.46 -6.72 -5.85
C VAL A 137 -0.78 -7.29 -4.49
N MET A 138 -1.99 -7.84 -4.34
CA MET A 138 -2.31 -8.64 -3.16
C MET A 138 -1.49 -9.90 -3.17
N THR A 139 -0.70 -10.11 -2.13
CA THR A 139 0.13 -11.30 -1.97
C THR A 139 -0.48 -12.36 -1.06
N VAL A 140 -1.67 -12.07 -0.54
CA VAL A 140 -2.62 -12.93 0.15
C VAL A 140 -4.03 -12.61 -0.35
N ASP A 141 -5.04 -13.40 -0.01
CA ASP A 141 -6.42 -12.99 -0.28
C ASP A 141 -6.81 -11.78 0.60
N PRO A 142 -7.48 -10.75 0.03
CA PRO A 142 -7.83 -9.55 0.80
C PRO A 142 -8.84 -9.84 1.91
N GLY A 143 -8.84 -8.99 2.98
CA GLY A 143 -9.86 -9.00 4.03
C GLY A 143 -9.36 -9.35 5.43
N PHE A 144 -8.24 -10.06 5.58
CA PHE A 144 -7.75 -10.48 6.91
C PHE A 144 -6.22 -10.39 7.00
N ALA A 145 -5.74 -9.86 8.13
CA ALA A 145 -4.31 -9.88 8.46
C ALA A 145 -3.83 -11.27 8.90
N GLY A 146 -2.52 -11.51 8.85
CA GLY A 146 -1.88 -12.72 9.42
C GLY A 146 -1.88 -13.95 8.49
N GLN A 147 -2.32 -13.82 7.24
CA GLN A 147 -2.26 -14.89 6.25
C GLN A 147 -0.82 -15.16 5.79
N GLN A 148 -0.59 -16.32 5.18
CA GLN A 148 0.69 -16.69 4.58
C GLN A 148 0.76 -16.20 3.14
N LEU A 149 1.96 -15.82 2.69
CA LEU A 149 2.24 -15.46 1.30
C LEU A 149 1.80 -16.57 0.34
N VAL A 150 0.99 -16.23 -0.64
CA VAL A 150 0.67 -17.13 -1.75
C VAL A 150 1.92 -17.30 -2.62
N PRO A 151 2.52 -18.51 -2.72
CA PRO A 151 3.85 -18.69 -3.34
C PRO A 151 3.97 -18.17 -4.78
N ALA A 152 2.90 -18.26 -5.57
CA ALA A 152 2.86 -17.80 -6.95
C ALA A 152 3.04 -16.27 -7.10
N MET A 153 2.82 -15.50 -6.02
CA MET A 153 2.87 -14.04 -6.10
C MET A 153 4.27 -13.49 -6.35
N LEU A 154 5.32 -14.18 -5.93
CA LEU A 154 6.69 -13.77 -6.26
C LEU A 154 6.97 -13.89 -7.78
N GLN A 155 6.40 -14.90 -8.45
CA GLN A 155 6.52 -14.97 -9.91
C GLN A 155 5.66 -13.90 -10.57
N LYS A 156 4.43 -13.69 -10.11
CA LYS A 156 3.54 -12.63 -10.61
C LYS A 156 4.19 -11.24 -10.53
N LEU A 157 4.91 -10.94 -9.45
CA LEU A 157 5.64 -9.68 -9.31
C LEU A 157 6.73 -9.51 -10.37
N ARG A 158 7.53 -10.57 -10.65
CA ARG A 158 8.55 -10.54 -11.71
C ARG A 158 7.93 -10.33 -13.08
N ASP A 159 6.84 -11.05 -13.37
CA ASP A 159 6.15 -10.97 -14.65
C ASP A 159 5.54 -9.58 -14.85
N LEU A 160 4.93 -9.02 -13.79
CA LEU A 160 4.41 -7.65 -13.80
C LEU A 160 5.52 -6.62 -14.03
N ARG A 161 6.67 -6.74 -13.34
CA ARG A 161 7.78 -5.81 -13.53
C ARG A 161 8.32 -5.86 -14.95
N ALA A 162 8.54 -7.06 -15.48
CA ALA A 162 8.96 -7.25 -16.88
C ALA A 162 7.94 -6.66 -17.86
N PHE A 163 6.65 -6.92 -17.64
CA PHE A 163 5.57 -6.37 -18.44
C PHE A 163 5.56 -4.84 -18.45
N LEU A 164 5.74 -4.20 -17.30
CA LEU A 164 5.79 -2.74 -17.20
C LEU A 164 7.01 -2.16 -17.93
N ASP A 165 8.18 -2.79 -17.78
CA ASP A 165 9.43 -2.37 -18.44
C ASP A 165 9.29 -2.47 -19.96
N GLU A 166 8.76 -3.58 -20.48
CA GLU A 166 8.53 -3.83 -21.91
C GLU A 166 7.51 -2.87 -22.54
N ASN A 167 6.55 -2.37 -21.74
CA ASN A 167 5.54 -1.42 -22.22
C ASN A 167 5.93 0.06 -22.01
N GLY A 168 7.15 0.35 -21.52
CA GLY A 168 7.66 1.72 -21.38
C GLY A 168 7.28 2.40 -20.06
N TYR A 169 6.91 1.65 -19.03
CA TYR A 169 6.55 2.15 -17.69
C TYR A 169 7.50 1.62 -16.59
N PRO A 170 8.83 1.77 -16.73
CA PRO A 170 9.80 1.22 -15.77
C PRO A 170 9.68 1.87 -14.38
N ASP A 171 9.13 3.07 -14.29
CA ASP A 171 8.99 3.83 -13.05
C ASP A 171 7.58 3.73 -12.44
N LEU A 172 6.67 2.92 -13.01
CA LEU A 172 5.37 2.68 -12.40
C LEU A 172 5.56 1.89 -11.09
N GLU A 173 4.94 2.37 -10.00
CA GLU A 173 5.07 1.75 -8.69
C GLU A 173 4.43 0.35 -8.68
N ILE A 174 5.10 -0.59 -8.01
CA ILE A 174 4.52 -1.89 -7.64
C ILE A 174 4.46 -1.95 -6.12
N GLU A 175 3.25 -1.89 -5.60
CA GLU A 175 2.96 -2.05 -4.19
C GLU A 175 2.64 -3.51 -3.88
N VAL A 176 3.07 -3.98 -2.71
CA VAL A 176 2.77 -5.31 -2.20
C VAL A 176 2.08 -5.23 -0.86
N ASP A 177 0.95 -5.93 -0.74
CA ASP A 177 0.18 -6.07 0.48
C ASP A 177 -0.15 -7.54 0.77
N GLY A 178 0.11 -7.95 2.01
CA GLY A 178 -0.08 -9.31 2.52
C GLY A 178 1.21 -10.04 2.84
N ASN A 179 1.39 -10.44 4.10
CA ASN A 179 2.56 -11.16 4.61
C ASN A 179 3.93 -10.56 4.21
N VAL A 180 4.02 -9.23 4.21
CA VAL A 180 5.26 -8.49 3.95
C VAL A 180 6.15 -8.58 5.20
N SER A 181 6.65 -9.80 5.48
CA SER A 181 7.61 -10.07 6.54
C SER A 181 9.00 -9.58 6.12
N PHE A 182 9.96 -9.51 7.04
CA PHE A 182 11.34 -9.13 6.73
C PHE A 182 11.96 -10.02 5.63
N GLU A 183 11.69 -11.33 5.66
CA GLU A 183 12.18 -12.27 4.65
C GLU A 183 11.45 -12.11 3.31
N ASN A 184 10.13 -11.98 3.34
CA ASN A 184 9.34 -11.86 2.12
C ASN A 184 9.55 -10.51 1.45
N ALA A 185 9.70 -9.42 2.20
CA ALA A 185 9.97 -8.09 1.66
C ALA A 185 11.24 -8.06 0.82
N GLU A 186 12.31 -8.77 1.23
CA GLU A 186 13.52 -8.91 0.42
C GLU A 186 13.25 -9.62 -0.90
N LYS A 187 12.52 -10.74 -0.87
CA LYS A 187 12.14 -11.50 -2.08
C LYS A 187 11.24 -10.67 -3.00
N MET A 188 10.28 -9.92 -2.43
CA MET A 188 9.37 -9.03 -3.18
C MET A 188 10.14 -7.88 -3.83
N ARG A 189 11.10 -7.27 -3.11
CA ARG A 189 11.99 -6.25 -3.66
C ARG A 189 12.81 -6.77 -4.85
N GLN A 190 13.39 -7.97 -4.69
CA GLN A 190 14.13 -8.62 -5.78
C GLN A 190 13.23 -8.98 -6.98
N ALA A 191 11.94 -9.18 -6.74
CA ALA A 191 10.92 -9.42 -7.77
C ALA A 191 10.38 -8.11 -8.41
N GLY A 192 10.84 -6.93 -7.98
CA GLY A 192 10.49 -5.65 -8.60
C GLY A 192 9.49 -4.79 -7.82
N ALA A 193 9.10 -5.16 -6.60
CA ALA A 193 8.28 -4.32 -5.74
C ALA A 193 9.02 -3.06 -5.30
N THR A 194 8.30 -1.94 -5.21
CA THR A 194 8.83 -0.61 -4.84
C THR A 194 8.12 0.01 -3.64
N MET A 195 6.90 -0.44 -3.32
CA MET A 195 6.13 -0.01 -2.16
C MET A 195 5.74 -1.23 -1.31
N PHE A 196 5.91 -1.13 0.01
CA PHE A 196 5.81 -2.27 0.93
C PHE A 196 4.86 -1.96 2.08
N VAL A 197 3.72 -2.66 2.14
CA VAL A 197 2.76 -2.53 3.23
C VAL A 197 3.26 -3.32 4.44
N GLY A 198 3.66 -2.59 5.50
CA GLY A 198 4.22 -3.17 6.71
C GLY A 198 3.14 -3.48 7.75
N GLY A 199 2.83 -4.75 7.95
CA GLY A 199 1.84 -5.25 8.93
C GLY A 199 2.44 -5.93 10.15
N SER A 200 1.68 -6.85 10.74
CA SER A 200 2.02 -7.61 11.94
C SER A 200 3.26 -8.52 11.80
N SER A 201 3.62 -8.88 10.57
CA SER A 201 4.78 -9.73 10.27
C SER A 201 6.10 -8.93 10.13
N SER A 202 6.04 -7.60 10.17
CA SER A 202 7.20 -6.72 10.01
C SER A 202 7.15 -5.49 10.93
N VAL A 203 6.56 -4.38 10.50
CA VAL A 203 6.54 -3.10 11.26
C VAL A 203 5.96 -3.28 12.67
N PHE A 204 4.90 -4.05 12.81
CA PHE A 204 4.24 -4.32 14.09
C PHE A 204 4.62 -5.69 14.72
N TRP A 205 5.77 -6.23 14.31
CA TRP A 205 6.28 -7.46 14.93
C TRP A 205 6.61 -7.24 16.40
N LYS A 206 6.09 -8.14 17.27
CA LYS A 206 6.17 -7.97 18.73
C LYS A 206 7.55 -8.26 19.33
N GLY A 207 8.50 -8.75 18.55
CA GLY A 207 9.83 -9.13 19.02
C GLY A 207 10.81 -7.96 19.17
N ALA A 208 10.46 -6.74 18.73
CA ALA A 208 11.28 -5.54 18.87
C ALA A 208 10.38 -4.29 18.95
N SER A 209 10.97 -3.12 19.24
CA SER A 209 10.25 -1.85 19.22
C SER A 209 9.82 -1.46 17.79
N LEU A 210 8.83 -0.57 17.71
CA LEU A 210 8.31 -0.09 16.43
C LEU A 210 9.43 0.56 15.57
N SER A 211 10.28 1.38 16.19
CA SER A 211 11.39 2.03 15.51
C SER A 211 12.43 1.01 15.00
N GLU A 212 12.81 0.03 15.81
CA GLU A 212 13.74 -1.03 15.39
C GLU A 212 13.19 -1.84 14.22
N ASN A 213 11.90 -2.19 14.25
CA ASN A 213 11.23 -2.89 13.15
C ASN A 213 11.25 -2.07 11.85
N ILE A 214 10.96 -0.76 11.93
CA ILE A 214 11.03 0.15 10.78
C ILE A 214 12.46 0.21 10.20
N GLN A 215 13.48 0.36 11.07
CA GLN A 215 14.87 0.37 10.64
C GLN A 215 15.27 -0.93 9.95
N ARG A 216 14.85 -2.06 10.51
CA ARG A 216 15.07 -3.38 9.91
C ARG A 216 14.37 -3.49 8.54
N MET A 217 13.14 -2.99 8.39
CA MET A 217 12.46 -2.96 7.10
C MET A 217 13.21 -2.10 6.09
N TYR A 218 13.67 -0.91 6.49
CA TYR A 218 14.46 -0.06 5.58
C TYR A 218 15.72 -0.75 5.07
N ALA A 219 16.44 -1.46 5.93
CA ALA A 219 17.60 -2.24 5.53
C ALA A 219 17.24 -3.33 4.51
N VAL A 220 16.15 -4.05 4.74
CA VAL A 220 15.68 -5.14 3.89
C VAL A 220 15.22 -4.64 2.52
N ILE A 221 14.42 -3.57 2.47
CA ILE A 221 13.93 -3.01 1.20
C ILE A 221 14.97 -2.13 0.49
N GLY A 222 16.14 -1.92 1.08
CA GLY A 222 17.22 -1.12 0.50
C GLY A 222 16.97 0.39 0.56
N LYS A 223 16.15 0.86 1.50
CA LYS A 223 15.91 2.29 1.74
C LYS A 223 16.99 2.85 2.66
N ARG A 224 17.66 3.95 2.24
CA ARG A 224 18.61 4.65 3.10
C ARG A 224 17.89 5.37 4.22
N ASN A 225 18.34 5.17 5.45
CA ASN A 225 17.78 5.81 6.63
C ASN A 225 18.13 7.31 6.67
N ILE A 226 17.11 8.17 6.59
CA ILE A 226 17.28 9.62 6.64
C ILE A 226 17.65 10.08 8.07
N ALA A 227 17.19 9.39 9.11
CA ALA A 227 17.46 9.74 10.51
C ALA A 227 18.95 9.63 10.89
N VAL A 228 19.71 8.71 10.28
CA VAL A 228 21.15 8.58 10.51
C VAL A 228 21.93 9.73 9.88
N LEU A 229 21.43 10.34 8.81
CA LEU A 229 22.09 11.47 8.13
C LEU A 229 21.94 12.80 8.87
N GLN A 230 20.96 12.94 9.75
CA GLN A 230 20.77 14.15 10.59
C GLN A 230 21.59 14.09 11.89
N ALA A 231 22.01 12.91 12.34
CA ALA A 231 22.85 12.74 13.53
C ALA A 231 24.36 12.89 13.25
N VAL A 232 24.76 13.04 11.98
CA VAL A 232 26.19 13.18 11.54
C VAL A 232 26.50 14.62 11.07
N LYS A 233 25.59 15.55 11.26
CA LYS A 233 25.81 16.99 11.11
C LYS A 233 25.69 17.66 12.47
#